data_a2c7d1e02e9a95033d4872b7eb826e39
#
_entry.id   a2c7d1e02e9a95033d4872b7eb826e39
#
_cell.length_a   1.000
_cell.length_b   1.000
_cell.length_c   1.000
_cell.angle_alpha   90.00
_cell.angle_beta   90.00
_cell.angle_gamma   90.00
#
_symmetry.space_group_name_H-M   'P 1'
#
loop_
_entity.id
_entity.type
_entity.pdbx_description
1 polymer ?
#
loop_
_entity_poly.entity_id
_entity_poly.type
_entity_poly.pdbx_seq_one_letter_code
_entity_poly.pdbx_strand_id
1 'polypeptide(L)'
;DKLGIPEAEKKALAGVGAQYESTMAYHNLKKEWAKKGVIFENMDVALQKYPKMVKEYFMTNCVPIHDHKFAALHAAVWSGGTFIYVPKNVKVNIPLQAYFRMNAKSGGQFEHTLIIADEGAEVQYIEGCFTKGNVITSNPDYKLIEEIKENEKVLTSEGVFKPTKDIQEMPYSGDIYTIEIYGDATQKIEVTPEHPFLYVDRKRERDRNKVFTPRWNIPAFFKKKDYLCVPISQEIKTKAFHEFEIIKSKQNIKKKVPLISEFFRLVGYYLAEGSVSSNSYLNFSFNIKEKEYIQDVKHCLNKVFGITKILEAVHKKNNGISIVVCSVELARIFKQLGDKCDKKALLSWMLYETKEHQSEIAKCWFRGDGNYYNKRTKKQNWLKEALRINTTSEKLARQMRDVLLRLGVVAFINKRERSHEGRRTMFTLGVTGEHMVAFAEILGIPVS
;
A
#
# COMPACT_ATOMS: atom_id res chain seq x y z
N ASP A 1 16.15 33.10 -8.88
CA ASP A 1 16.16 32.92 -7.45
C ASP A 1 17.20 31.83 -7.10
N LYS A 2 18.25 32.17 -6.30
CA LYS A 2 19.38 31.25 -6.00
C LYS A 2 18.97 29.99 -5.21
N LEU A 3 17.78 29.98 -4.63
CA LEU A 3 17.28 28.89 -3.78
C LEU A 3 16.36 27.92 -4.51
N GLY A 4 15.91 28.27 -5.70
CA GLY A 4 15.06 27.39 -6.51
C GLY A 4 13.63 27.20 -5.98
N ILE A 5 13.16 28.01 -5.02
CA ILE A 5 11.78 27.89 -4.51
C ILE A 5 10.83 28.48 -5.56
N PRO A 6 9.88 27.70 -6.12
CA PRO A 6 8.95 28.17 -7.14
C PRO A 6 8.04 29.28 -6.62
N GLU A 7 7.77 30.30 -7.42
CA GLU A 7 6.86 31.37 -7.08
C GLU A 7 5.43 30.87 -6.83
N ALA A 8 5.04 29.79 -7.48
CA ALA A 8 3.74 29.14 -7.26
C ALA A 8 3.60 28.59 -5.83
N GLU A 9 4.65 27.98 -5.28
CA GLU A 9 4.66 27.49 -3.89
C GLU A 9 4.61 28.64 -2.87
N LYS A 10 5.37 29.69 -3.08
CA LYS A 10 5.31 30.91 -2.24
C LYS A 10 3.91 31.50 -2.15
N LYS A 11 3.11 31.38 -3.22
CA LYS A 11 1.71 31.83 -3.25
C LYS A 11 0.74 30.84 -2.59
N ALA A 12 0.98 29.56 -2.72
CA ALA A 12 0.10 28.50 -2.22
C ALA A 12 0.19 28.32 -0.68
N LEU A 13 1.38 28.50 -0.10
CA LEU A 13 1.66 28.24 1.32
C LEU A 13 1.31 29.41 2.23
N ALA A 14 0.98 29.13 3.49
CA ALA A 14 0.78 30.15 4.54
C ALA A 14 2.11 30.83 4.92
N GLY A 15 3.19 30.07 4.90
CA GLY A 15 4.54 30.54 5.13
C GLY A 15 5.57 29.60 4.48
N VAL A 16 6.67 30.17 4.03
CA VAL A 16 7.81 29.44 3.44
C VAL A 16 9.10 29.93 4.07
N GLY A 17 9.85 28.98 4.64
CA GLY A 17 11.22 29.21 5.11
C GLY A 17 12.22 28.49 4.19
N ALA A 18 13.41 29.03 4.03
CA ALA A 18 14.50 28.33 3.36
C ALA A 18 15.82 28.63 4.03
N GLN A 19 16.50 27.57 4.42
CA GLN A 19 17.79 27.60 5.08
C GLN A 19 18.84 26.98 4.15
N TYR A 20 19.97 27.65 4.02
CA TYR A 20 21.09 27.21 3.24
C TYR A 20 22.32 27.15 4.14
N GLU A 21 22.92 25.96 4.26
CA GLU A 21 24.10 25.73 5.12
C GLU A 21 23.94 26.36 6.53
N SER A 22 22.83 26.04 7.18
CA SER A 22 22.47 26.56 8.52
C SER A 22 22.19 28.07 8.60
N THR A 23 22.16 28.77 7.47
CA THR A 23 21.84 30.21 7.42
C THR A 23 20.49 30.44 6.77
N MET A 24 19.63 31.24 7.41
CA MET A 24 18.32 31.62 6.84
C MET A 24 18.52 32.47 5.58
N ALA A 25 18.11 31.93 4.46
CA ALA A 25 18.23 32.58 3.16
C ALA A 25 16.90 33.20 2.67
N TYR A 26 15.77 32.68 3.11
CA TYR A 26 14.45 33.21 2.81
C TYR A 26 13.45 32.83 3.90
N HIS A 27 12.59 33.78 4.26
CA HIS A 27 11.50 33.55 5.22
C HIS A 27 10.31 34.45 4.88
N ASN A 28 9.12 33.86 4.86
CA ASN A 28 7.88 34.60 4.65
C ASN A 28 6.71 33.90 5.37
N LEU A 29 5.93 34.67 6.09
CA LEU A 29 4.64 34.26 6.66
C LEU A 29 3.59 35.23 6.15
N LYS A 30 2.46 34.73 5.62
CA LYS A 30 1.37 35.62 5.16
C LYS A 30 0.86 36.48 6.30
N LYS A 31 0.63 37.78 6.01
CA LYS A 31 0.23 38.80 6.99
C LYS A 31 -1.01 38.43 7.78
N GLU A 32 -1.94 37.70 7.20
CA GLU A 32 -3.17 37.24 7.86
C GLU A 32 -2.91 36.36 9.07
N TRP A 33 -1.91 35.44 8.97
CA TRP A 33 -1.52 34.56 10.05
C TRP A 33 -0.69 35.27 11.11
N ALA A 34 0.23 36.09 10.69
CA ALA A 34 1.00 36.93 11.60
C ALA A 34 0.09 37.84 12.46
N LYS A 35 -0.99 38.41 11.88
CA LYS A 35 -1.99 39.20 12.62
C LYS A 35 -2.77 38.37 13.64
N LYS A 36 -2.92 37.07 13.44
CA LYS A 36 -3.54 36.13 14.39
C LYS A 36 -2.58 35.63 15.47
N GLY A 37 -1.35 36.13 15.49
CA GLY A 37 -0.32 35.75 16.47
C GLY A 37 0.44 34.48 16.14
N VAL A 38 0.29 33.93 14.92
CA VAL A 38 1.11 32.78 14.45
C VAL A 38 2.55 33.25 14.27
N ILE A 39 3.47 32.48 14.80
CA ILE A 39 4.90 32.70 14.63
C ILE A 39 5.45 31.60 13.73
N PHE A 40 6.22 31.97 12.73
CA PHE A 40 6.98 31.06 11.87
C PHE A 40 8.34 31.70 11.65
N GLU A 41 9.36 31.20 12.29
CA GLU A 41 10.70 31.83 12.34
C GLU A 41 11.79 30.77 12.22
N ASN A 42 13.00 31.21 11.92
CA ASN A 42 14.19 30.37 12.16
C ASN A 42 14.40 30.19 13.67
N MET A 43 14.88 29.03 14.08
CA MET A 43 15.07 28.71 15.49
C MET A 43 16.06 29.67 16.19
N ASP A 44 17.13 30.10 15.53
CA ASP A 44 18.10 31.07 16.08
C ASP A 44 17.42 32.42 16.36
N VAL A 45 16.57 32.88 15.44
CA VAL A 45 15.80 34.10 15.58
C VAL A 45 14.74 33.96 16.68
N ALA A 46 14.08 32.80 16.73
CA ALA A 46 13.07 32.52 17.76
C ALA A 46 13.68 32.52 19.17
N LEU A 47 14.88 31.94 19.32
CA LEU A 47 15.60 31.94 20.60
C LEU A 47 15.89 33.39 21.10
N GLN A 48 16.16 34.31 20.18
CA GLN A 48 16.41 35.72 20.52
C GLN A 48 15.12 36.49 20.81
N LYS A 49 14.09 36.30 19.97
CA LYS A 49 12.82 37.06 20.07
C LYS A 49 11.87 36.48 21.13
N TYR A 50 11.86 35.16 21.32
CA TYR A 50 10.92 34.44 22.19
C TYR A 50 11.63 33.49 23.17
N PRO A 51 12.65 33.97 23.93
CA PRO A 51 13.54 33.07 24.69
C PRO A 51 12.83 32.25 25.78
N LYS A 52 11.78 32.80 26.39
CA LYS A 52 11.00 32.08 27.41
C LYS A 52 10.28 30.86 26.81
N MET A 53 9.57 31.08 25.71
CA MET A 53 8.81 30.02 25.01
C MET A 53 9.73 28.94 24.44
N VAL A 54 10.83 29.35 23.81
CA VAL A 54 11.79 28.36 23.27
C VAL A 54 12.41 27.51 24.38
N LYS A 55 12.87 28.14 25.49
CA LYS A 55 13.51 27.43 26.62
C LYS A 55 12.56 26.44 27.31
N GLU A 56 11.27 26.69 27.31
CA GLU A 56 10.27 25.81 27.94
C GLU A 56 10.16 24.46 27.22
N TYR A 57 10.26 24.45 25.88
CA TYR A 57 9.98 23.27 25.06
C TYR A 57 11.20 22.71 24.31
N PHE A 58 12.25 23.51 24.12
CA PHE A 58 13.39 23.13 23.31
C PHE A 58 14.22 22.03 23.99
N MET A 59 14.32 20.87 23.33
CA MET A 59 15.06 19.69 23.79
C MET A 59 14.64 19.18 25.18
N THR A 60 13.38 19.33 25.53
CA THR A 60 12.82 18.93 26.83
C THR A 60 12.05 17.61 26.72
N ASN A 61 10.70 17.64 26.82
CA ASN A 61 9.88 16.44 26.95
C ASN A 61 9.70 15.65 25.67
N CYS A 62 9.66 16.29 24.48
CA CYS A 62 9.40 15.60 23.23
C CYS A 62 10.62 14.78 22.76
N VAL A 63 11.81 15.38 22.76
CA VAL A 63 13.07 14.70 22.44
C VAL A 63 14.14 15.19 23.44
N PRO A 64 14.18 14.60 24.64
CA PRO A 64 15.14 14.99 25.65
C PRO A 64 16.57 14.59 25.27
N ILE A 65 17.55 15.36 25.70
CA ILE A 65 18.96 15.15 25.35
C ILE A 65 19.53 13.80 25.79
N HIS A 66 18.93 13.18 26.79
CA HIS A 66 19.35 11.88 27.34
C HIS A 66 18.59 10.68 26.73
N ASP A 67 17.69 10.89 25.78
CA ASP A 67 16.93 9.83 25.15
C ASP A 67 17.85 8.81 24.44
N HIS A 68 18.82 9.31 23.67
CA HIS A 68 19.86 8.49 23.07
C HIS A 68 21.06 9.33 22.63
N LYS A 69 22.19 8.67 22.30
CA LYS A 69 23.44 9.33 21.93
C LYS A 69 23.36 10.35 20.78
N PHE A 70 22.43 10.17 19.84
CA PHE A 70 22.23 11.13 18.76
C PHE A 70 21.40 12.33 19.19
N ALA A 71 20.49 12.18 20.16
CA ALA A 71 19.83 13.32 20.78
C ALA A 71 20.84 14.21 21.53
N ALA A 72 21.75 13.58 22.27
CA ALA A 72 22.85 14.30 22.92
C ALA A 72 23.79 14.99 21.91
N LEU A 73 24.16 14.31 20.81
CA LEU A 73 24.95 14.91 19.73
C LEU A 73 24.21 16.08 19.08
N HIS A 74 22.94 15.90 18.75
CA HIS A 74 22.11 16.95 18.18
C HIS A 74 22.07 18.19 19.08
N ALA A 75 21.86 17.98 20.38
CA ALA A 75 21.85 19.08 21.35
C ALA A 75 23.19 19.83 21.44
N ALA A 76 24.31 19.13 21.24
CA ALA A 76 25.63 19.75 21.29
C ALA A 76 25.98 20.55 20.03
N VAL A 77 25.45 20.19 18.88
CA VAL A 77 25.86 20.73 17.57
C VAL A 77 24.68 21.21 16.70
N TRP A 78 23.50 21.43 17.27
CA TRP A 78 22.37 21.91 16.49
C TRP A 78 22.66 23.28 15.84
N SER A 79 22.13 23.48 14.65
CA SER A 79 22.42 24.65 13.85
C SER A 79 21.18 25.08 13.07
N GLY A 80 20.45 26.04 13.64
CA GLY A 80 19.21 26.54 13.02
C GLY A 80 18.05 25.55 13.10
N GLY A 81 17.09 25.71 12.22
CA GLY A 81 15.84 24.95 12.16
C GLY A 81 14.61 25.83 12.12
N THR A 82 13.46 25.24 12.32
CA THR A 82 12.17 25.95 12.22
C THR A 82 11.50 26.04 13.58
N PHE A 83 11.01 27.23 13.90
CA PHE A 83 10.15 27.50 15.05
C PHE A 83 8.75 27.90 14.57
N ILE A 84 7.74 27.15 15.05
CA ILE A 84 6.33 27.45 14.76
C ILE A 84 5.59 27.54 16.09
N TYR A 85 4.83 28.62 16.27
CA TYR A 85 3.87 28.77 17.36
C TYR A 85 2.51 29.14 16.80
N VAL A 86 1.47 28.42 17.23
CA VAL A 86 0.08 28.70 16.85
C VAL A 86 -0.74 28.91 18.11
N PRO A 87 -1.29 30.13 18.31
CA PRO A 87 -2.05 30.46 19.50
C PRO A 87 -3.35 29.66 19.65
N LYS A 88 -3.87 29.63 20.87
CA LYS A 88 -5.13 28.94 21.24
C LYS A 88 -6.27 29.28 20.26
N ASN A 89 -6.94 28.20 19.81
CA ASN A 89 -8.07 28.22 18.87
C ASN A 89 -7.77 28.83 17.49
N VAL A 90 -6.52 29.05 17.13
CA VAL A 90 -6.14 29.49 15.77
C VAL A 90 -5.95 28.26 14.88
N LYS A 91 -6.65 28.27 13.75
CA LYS A 91 -6.55 27.20 12.75
C LYS A 91 -5.86 27.72 11.51
N VAL A 92 -4.63 27.27 11.26
CA VAL A 92 -3.86 27.58 10.05
C VAL A 92 -4.19 26.55 8.99
N ASN A 93 -5.17 26.86 8.15
CA ASN A 93 -5.74 25.96 7.15
C ASN A 93 -4.94 25.89 5.83
N ILE A 94 -3.83 26.57 5.75
CA ILE A 94 -2.87 26.50 4.63
C ILE A 94 -1.53 26.07 5.21
N PRO A 95 -0.82 25.10 4.61
CA PRO A 95 0.39 24.56 5.19
C PRO A 95 1.54 25.58 5.31
N LEU A 96 2.40 25.33 6.29
CA LEU A 96 3.73 25.92 6.41
C LEU A 96 4.76 24.94 5.88
N GLN A 97 5.85 25.41 5.30
CA GLN A 97 6.93 24.58 4.80
C GLN A 97 8.29 25.25 5.01
N ALA A 98 9.30 24.46 5.38
CA ALA A 98 10.68 24.91 5.38
C ALA A 98 11.53 24.00 4.49
N TYR A 99 12.46 24.61 3.76
CA TYR A 99 13.45 23.94 2.92
C TYR A 99 14.81 24.04 3.58
N PHE A 100 15.46 22.89 3.72
CA PHE A 100 16.81 22.79 4.24
C PHE A 100 17.73 22.30 3.13
N ARG A 101 18.71 23.10 2.73
CA ARG A 101 19.62 22.74 1.66
C ARG A 101 21.06 22.83 2.10
N MET A 102 21.81 21.75 1.92
CA MET A 102 23.23 21.65 2.18
C MET A 102 23.96 21.25 0.90
N ASN A 103 24.92 22.06 0.45
CA ASN A 103 25.76 21.80 -0.72
C ASN A 103 27.24 21.61 -0.34
N ALA A 104 27.63 21.88 0.92
CA ALA A 104 29.00 21.74 1.37
C ALA A 104 29.45 20.27 1.36
N LYS A 105 30.55 19.99 0.68
CA LYS A 105 31.16 18.65 0.68
C LYS A 105 31.68 18.35 2.08
N SER A 106 31.25 17.22 2.65
CA SER A 106 31.59 16.79 4.03
C SER A 106 31.09 17.71 5.14
N GLY A 107 30.10 18.59 4.85
CA GLY A 107 29.38 19.38 5.85
C GLY A 107 28.37 18.53 6.62
N GLY A 108 27.91 19.04 7.76
CA GLY A 108 26.79 18.50 8.53
C GLY A 108 25.79 19.59 8.85
N GLN A 109 24.51 19.27 8.83
CA GLN A 109 23.44 20.18 9.21
C GLN A 109 22.55 19.47 10.24
N PHE A 110 22.27 20.15 11.36
CA PHE A 110 21.54 19.59 12.50
C PHE A 110 20.38 20.53 12.85
N GLU A 111 19.37 20.55 12.00
CA GLU A 111 18.21 21.40 12.22
C GLU A 111 17.33 20.87 13.34
N HIS A 112 16.76 21.80 14.10
CA HIS A 112 15.77 21.52 15.13
C HIS A 112 14.46 22.23 14.81
N THR A 113 13.46 21.44 14.40
CA THR A 113 12.09 21.95 14.20
C THR A 113 11.32 21.83 15.51
N LEU A 114 10.82 22.98 16.02
CA LEU A 114 9.96 23.05 17.19
C LEU A 114 8.60 23.64 16.80
N ILE A 115 7.56 22.83 16.96
CA ILE A 115 6.19 23.22 16.68
C ILE A 115 5.39 23.23 17.99
N ILE A 116 4.85 24.37 18.37
CA ILE A 116 4.00 24.55 19.53
C ILE A 116 2.61 24.94 19.05
N ALA A 117 1.64 24.07 19.29
CA ALA A 117 0.24 24.32 19.02
C ALA A 117 -0.51 24.37 20.35
N ASP A 118 -1.07 25.52 20.68
CA ASP A 118 -1.88 25.71 21.89
C ASP A 118 -3.23 24.99 21.80
N GLU A 119 -3.95 24.95 22.90
CA GLU A 119 -5.24 24.28 23.00
C GLU A 119 -6.22 24.73 21.90
N GLY A 120 -6.74 23.74 21.12
CA GLY A 120 -7.64 24.00 19.99
C GLY A 120 -6.98 24.63 18.76
N ALA A 121 -5.65 24.76 18.73
CA ALA A 121 -4.91 25.21 17.56
C ALA A 121 -4.75 24.06 16.53
N GLU A 122 -4.72 24.43 15.25
CA GLU A 122 -4.46 23.49 14.15
C GLU A 122 -3.39 24.09 13.23
N VAL A 123 -2.40 23.27 12.85
CA VAL A 123 -1.36 23.65 11.91
C VAL A 123 -0.93 22.44 11.07
N GLN A 124 -0.59 22.70 9.82
CA GLN A 124 0.01 21.71 8.93
C GLN A 124 1.42 22.17 8.58
N TYR A 125 2.36 21.27 8.73
CA TYR A 125 3.75 21.48 8.35
C TYR A 125 4.18 20.40 7.38
N ILE A 126 4.66 20.81 6.20
CA ILE A 126 5.03 19.88 5.11
C ILE A 126 6.54 19.72 5.08
N GLU A 127 6.98 18.49 5.18
CA GLU A 127 8.40 18.11 5.03
C GLU A 127 8.67 17.30 3.76
N GLY A 128 7.63 16.73 3.14
CA GLY A 128 7.80 15.97 1.91
C GLY A 128 6.47 15.57 1.29
N CYS A 129 6.49 15.31 -0.01
CA CYS A 129 5.30 14.97 -0.79
C CYS A 129 5.52 13.73 -1.67
N PHE A 130 4.43 13.02 -1.95
CA PHE A 130 4.36 12.05 -3.05
C PHE A 130 4.10 12.78 -4.37
N THR A 131 4.67 12.26 -5.45
CA THR A 131 4.30 12.73 -6.78
C THR A 131 3.00 12.08 -7.26
N LYS A 132 2.40 12.67 -8.29
CA LYS A 132 1.28 12.09 -9.01
C LYS A 132 1.62 10.68 -9.52
N GLY A 133 0.63 9.78 -9.53
CA GLY A 133 0.78 8.39 -9.99
C GLY A 133 1.15 7.39 -8.89
N ASN A 134 1.46 7.83 -7.68
CA ASN A 134 1.66 6.92 -6.55
C ASN A 134 0.34 6.25 -6.14
N VAL A 135 0.41 4.94 -5.85
CA VAL A 135 -0.75 4.16 -5.44
C VAL A 135 -0.89 4.15 -3.93
N ILE A 136 -2.05 4.56 -3.45
CA ILE A 136 -2.41 4.63 -2.03
C ILE A 136 -3.43 3.54 -1.71
N THR A 137 -3.18 2.80 -0.62
CA THR A 137 -4.18 1.86 -0.09
C THR A 137 -5.27 2.64 0.61
N SER A 138 -6.46 2.63 0.01
CA SER A 138 -7.65 3.33 0.50
C SER A 138 -8.74 2.33 0.90
N ASN A 139 -9.80 2.80 1.50
CA ASN A 139 -10.98 2.00 1.77
C ASN A 139 -12.12 2.52 0.88
N PRO A 140 -12.48 1.81 -0.21
CA PRO A 140 -12.49 0.33 -0.20
C PRO A 140 -11.34 -0.39 -0.96
N ASP A 141 -10.41 0.25 -1.64
CA ASP A 141 -9.40 -0.43 -2.47
C ASP A 141 -8.15 0.44 -2.66
N TYR A 142 -7.46 0.32 -3.79
CA TYR A 142 -6.33 1.18 -4.15
C TYR A 142 -6.80 2.33 -5.02
N LYS A 143 -6.19 3.51 -4.81
CA LYS A 143 -6.37 4.70 -5.65
C LYS A 143 -5.03 5.35 -5.95
N LEU A 144 -4.95 6.09 -7.03
CA LEU A 144 -3.86 7.01 -7.24
C LEU A 144 -3.98 8.16 -6.24
N ILE A 145 -2.86 8.72 -5.80
CA ILE A 145 -2.86 9.77 -4.79
C ILE A 145 -3.69 10.98 -5.22
N GLU A 146 -3.63 11.33 -6.50
CA GLU A 146 -4.41 12.43 -7.09
C GLU A 146 -5.93 12.17 -7.16
N GLU A 147 -6.37 10.94 -6.92
CA GLU A 147 -7.78 10.55 -6.89
C GLU A 147 -8.36 10.52 -5.47
N ILE A 148 -7.51 10.67 -4.45
CA ILE A 148 -7.95 10.69 -3.05
C ILE A 148 -8.71 11.98 -2.76
N LYS A 149 -9.86 11.87 -2.11
CA LYS A 149 -10.71 13.01 -1.74
C LYS A 149 -10.79 13.17 -0.24
N GLU A 150 -11.20 14.36 0.20
CA GLU A 150 -11.51 14.65 1.60
C GLU A 150 -12.43 13.61 2.23
N ASN A 151 -12.14 13.24 3.47
CA ASN A 151 -12.84 12.22 4.25
C ASN A 151 -12.76 10.78 3.69
N GLU A 152 -12.05 10.53 2.60
CA GLU A 152 -11.74 9.17 2.21
C GLU A 152 -10.75 8.55 3.20
N LYS A 153 -10.89 7.26 3.44
CA LYS A 153 -10.03 6.58 4.41
C LYS A 153 -8.82 5.97 3.73
N VAL A 154 -7.64 6.21 4.28
CA VAL A 154 -6.36 5.63 3.84
C VAL A 154 -5.73 4.79 4.94
N LEU A 155 -4.98 3.76 4.55
CA LEU A 155 -4.30 2.87 5.49
C LEU A 155 -3.09 3.60 6.11
N THR A 156 -3.04 3.60 7.45
CA THR A 156 -1.95 4.19 8.22
C THR A 156 -0.91 3.16 8.63
N SER A 157 0.24 3.61 9.14
CA SER A 157 1.30 2.75 9.68
C SER A 157 0.84 1.84 10.83
N GLU A 158 -0.26 2.20 11.50
CA GLU A 158 -0.87 1.40 12.58
C GLU A 158 -1.73 0.24 12.06
N GLY A 159 -1.90 0.10 10.73
CA GLY A 159 -2.76 -0.93 10.13
C GLY A 159 -4.25 -0.62 10.20
N VAL A 160 -4.63 0.61 10.52
CA VAL A 160 -6.02 1.08 10.58
C VAL A 160 -6.28 2.15 9.52
N PHE A 161 -7.53 2.24 9.07
CA PHE A 161 -7.94 3.27 8.11
C PHE A 161 -8.40 4.54 8.83
N LYS A 162 -7.76 5.66 8.51
CA LYS A 162 -8.14 6.98 9.01
C LYS A 162 -8.62 7.88 7.87
N PRO A 163 -9.60 8.77 8.12
CA PRO A 163 -10.06 9.71 7.10
C PRO A 163 -8.96 10.71 6.75
N THR A 164 -8.87 11.03 5.47
CA THR A 164 -8.03 12.13 4.98
C THR A 164 -8.66 13.46 5.33
N LYS A 165 -7.81 14.43 5.65
CA LYS A 165 -8.19 15.83 5.90
C LYS A 165 -7.21 16.74 5.19
N ASP A 166 -7.69 17.90 4.79
CA ASP A 166 -6.87 19.00 4.26
C ASP A 166 -5.92 18.52 3.16
N ILE A 167 -6.46 17.87 2.13
CA ILE A 167 -5.69 17.40 0.98
C ILE A 167 -5.09 18.61 0.26
N GLN A 168 -3.77 18.57 0.05
CA GLN A 168 -3.03 19.61 -0.62
C GLN A 168 -2.42 19.08 -1.93
N GLU A 169 -2.58 19.83 -2.99
CA GLU A 169 -1.88 19.63 -4.25
C GLU A 169 -1.03 20.88 -4.54
N MET A 170 0.27 20.68 -4.74
CA MET A 170 1.21 21.78 -4.96
C MET A 170 2.11 21.50 -6.17
N PRO A 171 2.39 22.54 -6.98
CA PRO A 171 3.40 22.42 -8.03
C PRO A 171 4.78 22.23 -7.39
N TYR A 172 5.55 21.30 -7.90
CA TYR A 172 6.91 21.04 -7.44
C TYR A 172 7.90 21.10 -8.61
N SER A 173 9.07 21.71 -8.38
CA SER A 173 10.17 21.77 -9.32
C SER A 173 11.48 21.50 -8.60
N GLY A 174 11.99 20.29 -8.70
CA GLY A 174 13.22 19.83 -8.03
C GLY A 174 13.46 18.37 -8.29
N ASP A 175 14.40 17.80 -7.55
CA ASP A 175 14.77 16.39 -7.66
C ASP A 175 13.65 15.49 -7.12
N ILE A 176 13.45 14.35 -7.76
CA ILE A 176 12.51 13.31 -7.35
C ILE A 176 13.29 12.02 -7.08
N TYR A 177 13.05 11.42 -5.92
CA TYR A 177 13.54 10.08 -5.63
C TYR A 177 12.55 9.04 -6.12
N THR A 178 13.04 8.09 -6.92
CA THR A 178 12.29 6.90 -7.33
C THR A 178 12.77 5.70 -6.52
N ILE A 179 11.86 5.12 -5.74
CA ILE A 179 12.13 3.95 -4.90
C ILE A 179 11.54 2.72 -5.58
N GLU A 180 12.40 1.78 -5.95
CA GLU A 180 12.02 0.48 -6.48
C GLU A 180 12.09 -0.57 -5.36
N ILE A 181 10.97 -1.22 -5.09
CA ILE A 181 10.86 -2.25 -4.06
C ILE A 181 11.25 -3.60 -4.66
N TYR A 182 12.29 -4.24 -4.12
CA TYR A 182 12.63 -5.59 -4.52
C TYR A 182 11.50 -6.55 -4.18
N GLY A 183 11.02 -7.27 -5.20
CA GLY A 183 9.87 -8.17 -5.06
C GLY A 183 8.51 -7.51 -5.26
N ASP A 184 8.45 -6.23 -5.66
CA ASP A 184 7.21 -5.60 -6.14
C ASP A 184 7.44 -4.87 -7.46
N ALA A 185 7.20 -5.54 -8.56
CA ALA A 185 7.34 -4.96 -9.90
C ALA A 185 6.06 -4.22 -10.37
N THR A 186 5.08 -4.02 -9.50
CA THR A 186 3.81 -3.38 -9.86
C THR A 186 3.81 -1.88 -9.61
N GLN A 187 4.73 -1.38 -8.79
CA GLN A 187 4.79 0.05 -8.49
C GLN A 187 6.22 0.55 -8.28
N LYS A 188 6.41 1.80 -8.61
CA LYS A 188 7.54 2.63 -8.19
C LYS A 188 6.97 3.71 -7.30
N ILE A 189 7.68 4.04 -6.24
CA ILE A 189 7.28 5.11 -5.33
C ILE A 189 8.11 6.33 -5.68
N GLU A 190 7.48 7.41 -6.07
CA GLU A 190 8.14 8.66 -6.44
C GLU A 190 7.79 9.75 -5.42
N VAL A 191 8.81 10.36 -4.84
CA VAL A 191 8.65 11.33 -3.75
C VAL A 191 9.68 12.44 -3.85
N THR A 192 9.36 13.55 -3.20
CA THR A 192 10.35 14.61 -2.95
C THR A 192 11.45 14.10 -2.02
N PRO A 193 12.66 14.71 -2.04
CA PRO A 193 13.81 14.24 -1.25
C PRO A 193 13.57 14.13 0.25
N GLU A 194 12.73 14.98 0.79
CA GLU A 194 12.47 15.13 2.23
C GLU A 194 11.36 14.19 2.74
N HIS A 195 10.70 13.43 1.85
CA HIS A 195 9.59 12.57 2.25
C HIS A 195 10.05 11.42 3.16
N PRO A 196 9.55 11.32 4.41
CA PRO A 196 9.98 10.30 5.34
C PRO A 196 9.29 8.96 5.11
N PHE A 197 10.04 7.89 5.28
CA PHE A 197 9.56 6.50 5.26
C PHE A 197 9.89 5.78 6.55
N LEU A 198 8.99 4.94 6.99
CA LEU A 198 9.28 3.97 8.03
C LEU A 198 10.07 2.79 7.44
N TYR A 199 11.30 2.59 7.89
CA TYR A 199 12.22 1.59 7.35
C TYR A 199 13.04 0.89 8.43
N VAL A 200 13.68 -0.21 8.06
CA VAL A 200 14.64 -0.96 8.90
C VAL A 200 15.98 -1.04 8.18
N ASP A 201 17.05 -0.57 8.86
CA ASP A 201 18.44 -0.66 8.37
C ASP A 201 18.96 -2.10 8.48
N ARG A 202 19.12 -2.77 7.36
CA ARG A 202 19.56 -4.16 7.29
C ARG A 202 20.94 -4.42 7.92
N LYS A 203 21.88 -3.47 7.92
CA LYS A 203 23.21 -3.67 8.49
C LYS A 203 23.19 -3.82 10.01
N ARG A 204 22.26 -3.11 10.68
CA ARG A 204 22.08 -3.20 12.13
C ARG A 204 21.45 -4.50 12.58
N GLU A 205 20.67 -5.15 11.70
CA GLU A 205 19.88 -6.33 12.00
C GLU A 205 20.61 -7.66 11.71
N ARG A 206 21.90 -7.63 11.31
CA ARG A 206 22.72 -8.83 11.15
C ARG A 206 23.09 -9.52 12.47
N ASP A 207 22.91 -8.81 13.58
CA ASP A 207 23.10 -9.39 14.91
C ASP A 207 21.86 -10.21 15.28
N ARG A 208 21.96 -11.52 15.24
CA ARG A 208 20.84 -12.50 15.32
C ARG A 208 19.93 -12.37 16.55
N ASN A 209 20.27 -11.51 17.51
CA ASN A 209 19.52 -11.28 18.74
C ASN A 209 18.84 -9.91 18.81
N LYS A 210 18.79 -9.13 17.73
CA LYS A 210 18.17 -7.79 17.75
C LYS A 210 16.76 -7.80 17.19
N VAL A 211 15.84 -7.26 17.96
CA VAL A 211 14.48 -6.94 17.51
C VAL A 211 14.57 -5.88 16.40
N PHE A 212 13.94 -6.14 15.28
CA PHE A 212 13.79 -5.16 14.19
C PHE A 212 13.14 -3.89 14.72
N THR A 213 13.87 -2.78 14.71
CA THR A 213 13.35 -1.49 15.19
C THR A 213 13.13 -0.56 14.01
N PRO A 214 11.87 -0.38 13.59
CA PRO A 214 11.53 0.57 12.53
C PRO A 214 11.91 2.00 12.92
N ARG A 215 12.31 2.81 11.92
CA ARG A 215 12.68 4.22 12.08
C ARG A 215 12.17 5.01 10.90
N TRP A 216 11.85 6.26 11.16
CA TRP A 216 11.60 7.23 10.10
C TRP A 216 12.93 7.75 9.54
N ASN A 217 13.03 7.82 8.20
CA ASN A 217 14.16 8.46 7.51
C ASN A 217 13.77 8.79 6.06
N ILE A 218 14.52 9.68 5.44
CA ILE A 218 14.33 10.11 4.07
C ILE A 218 15.12 9.25 3.07
N PRO A 219 14.74 9.22 1.78
CA PRO A 219 15.35 8.37 0.76
C PRO A 219 16.86 8.50 0.60
N ALA A 220 17.41 9.69 0.82
CA ALA A 220 18.85 9.97 0.72
C ALA A 220 19.73 9.07 1.60
N PHE A 221 19.17 8.54 2.70
CA PHE A 221 19.91 7.66 3.63
C PHE A 221 19.67 6.17 3.39
N PHE A 222 18.79 5.80 2.46
CA PHE A 222 18.53 4.40 2.17
C PHE A 222 19.71 3.73 1.47
N LYS A 223 19.97 2.52 1.89
CA LYS A 223 20.96 1.64 1.28
C LYS A 223 20.26 0.52 0.52
N LYS A 224 20.88 0.07 -0.55
CA LYS A 224 20.40 -1.10 -1.26
C LYS A 224 20.23 -2.27 -0.29
N LYS A 225 19.01 -2.83 -0.26
CA LYS A 225 18.56 -3.94 0.60
C LYS A 225 18.09 -3.53 2.00
N ASP A 226 17.91 -2.27 2.33
CA ASP A 226 17.12 -1.87 3.49
C ASP A 226 15.66 -2.30 3.29
N TYR A 227 14.91 -2.42 4.38
CA TYR A 227 13.52 -2.86 4.33
C TYR A 227 12.58 -1.68 4.57
N LEU A 228 11.65 -1.44 3.66
CA LEU A 228 10.53 -0.54 3.92
C LEU A 228 9.45 -1.28 4.70
N CYS A 229 8.89 -0.60 5.69
CA CYS A 229 7.78 -1.14 6.46
C CYS A 229 6.47 -1.00 5.66
N VAL A 230 5.73 -2.10 5.55
CA VAL A 230 4.42 -2.13 4.88
C VAL A 230 3.34 -2.35 5.94
N PRO A 231 2.34 -1.46 6.06
CA PRO A 231 1.25 -1.65 7.01
C PRO A 231 0.35 -2.81 6.56
N ILE A 232 -0.07 -3.63 7.53
CA ILE A 232 -1.02 -4.72 7.32
C ILE A 232 -2.36 -4.28 7.90
N SER A 233 -3.41 -4.23 7.06
CA SER A 233 -4.75 -3.89 7.55
C SER A 233 -5.24 -4.91 8.59
N GLN A 234 -5.61 -4.40 9.75
CA GLN A 234 -6.23 -5.18 10.83
C GLN A 234 -7.76 -5.17 10.75
N GLU A 235 -8.32 -4.41 9.82
CA GLU A 235 -9.77 -4.25 9.72
C GLU A 235 -10.44 -5.53 9.23
N ILE A 236 -11.47 -5.96 9.94
CA ILE A 236 -12.34 -7.07 9.56
C ILE A 236 -13.78 -6.55 9.49
N LYS A 237 -14.41 -6.73 8.33
CA LYS A 237 -15.79 -6.32 8.04
C LYS A 237 -16.55 -7.49 7.44
N THR A 238 -16.76 -8.52 8.24
CA THR A 238 -17.55 -9.67 7.77
C THR A 238 -19.04 -9.48 8.03
N LYS A 239 -19.84 -10.09 7.18
CA LYS A 239 -21.30 -10.16 7.28
C LYS A 239 -21.75 -11.60 7.01
N ALA A 240 -22.92 -11.99 7.52
CA ALA A 240 -23.47 -13.30 7.18
C ALA A 240 -23.86 -13.42 5.70
N PHE A 241 -24.21 -12.29 5.07
CA PHE A 241 -24.67 -12.22 3.69
C PHE A 241 -24.14 -10.98 3.00
N HIS A 242 -23.94 -11.08 1.69
CA HIS A 242 -23.73 -9.92 0.81
C HIS A 242 -24.87 -9.79 -0.19
N GLU A 243 -25.32 -8.56 -0.45
CA GLU A 243 -26.33 -8.28 -1.46
C GLU A 243 -25.67 -7.83 -2.76
N PHE A 244 -25.71 -8.68 -3.75
CA PHE A 244 -25.24 -8.35 -5.09
C PHE A 244 -26.34 -7.63 -5.89
N GLU A 245 -26.03 -6.46 -6.39
CA GLU A 245 -26.89 -5.75 -7.33
C GLU A 245 -26.64 -6.29 -8.75
N ILE A 246 -27.68 -6.78 -9.39
CA ILE A 246 -27.62 -7.34 -10.74
C ILE A 246 -28.79 -6.83 -11.58
N ILE A 247 -28.58 -6.67 -12.88
CA ILE A 247 -29.63 -6.30 -13.80
C ILE A 247 -30.24 -7.59 -14.41
N LYS A 248 -31.54 -7.82 -14.24
CA LYS A 248 -32.26 -8.93 -14.85
C LYS A 248 -33.49 -8.41 -15.55
N SER A 249 -33.66 -8.74 -16.83
CA SER A 249 -34.82 -8.29 -17.64
C SER A 249 -35.08 -6.77 -17.57
N LYS A 250 -34.00 -5.96 -17.65
CA LYS A 250 -34.00 -4.48 -17.50
C LYS A 250 -34.37 -3.95 -16.10
N GLN A 251 -34.50 -4.81 -15.11
CA GLN A 251 -34.76 -4.44 -13.71
C GLN A 251 -33.52 -4.66 -12.85
N ASN A 252 -33.25 -3.73 -11.93
CA ASN A 252 -32.26 -3.91 -10.89
C ASN A 252 -32.82 -4.81 -9.80
N ILE A 253 -32.17 -5.93 -9.52
CA ILE A 253 -32.56 -6.83 -8.45
C ILE A 253 -31.38 -7.00 -7.49
N LYS A 254 -31.68 -7.22 -6.22
CA LYS A 254 -30.69 -7.57 -5.19
C LYS A 254 -30.74 -9.06 -4.93
N LYS A 255 -29.59 -9.72 -5.07
CA LYS A 255 -29.45 -11.14 -4.76
C LYS A 255 -28.64 -11.29 -3.49
N LYS A 256 -29.25 -11.82 -2.45
CA LYS A 256 -28.61 -12.12 -1.17
C LYS A 256 -27.84 -13.43 -1.27
N VAL A 257 -26.54 -13.40 -0.98
CA VAL A 257 -25.63 -14.55 -1.07
C VAL A 257 -24.99 -14.78 0.30
N PRO A 258 -25.06 -16.01 0.86
CA PRO A 258 -24.42 -16.32 2.14
C PRO A 258 -22.90 -16.28 2.01
N LEU A 259 -22.24 -15.61 2.95
CA LEU A 259 -20.78 -15.51 3.00
C LEU A 259 -20.20 -16.64 3.85
N ILE A 260 -20.22 -17.84 3.30
CA ILE A 260 -19.66 -19.06 3.88
C ILE A 260 -18.40 -19.49 3.10
N SER A 261 -17.61 -20.36 3.68
CA SER A 261 -16.33 -20.81 3.08
C SER A 261 -16.47 -21.31 1.63
N GLU A 262 -17.58 -22.00 1.32
CA GLU A 262 -17.87 -22.50 -0.02
C GLU A 262 -18.04 -21.38 -1.05
N PHE A 263 -18.60 -20.21 -0.66
CA PHE A 263 -18.66 -19.06 -1.55
C PHE A 263 -17.26 -18.53 -1.87
N PHE A 264 -16.39 -18.41 -0.88
CA PHE A 264 -15.02 -17.92 -1.10
C PHE A 264 -14.15 -18.91 -1.87
N ARG A 265 -14.41 -20.21 -1.74
CA ARG A 265 -13.79 -21.24 -2.63
C ARG A 265 -14.21 -21.02 -4.08
N LEU A 266 -15.50 -20.80 -4.34
CA LEU A 266 -15.99 -20.47 -5.70
C LEU A 266 -15.34 -19.19 -6.24
N VAL A 267 -15.17 -18.16 -5.41
CA VAL A 267 -14.43 -16.95 -5.80
C VAL A 267 -13.02 -17.28 -6.23
N GLY A 268 -12.28 -18.06 -5.44
CA GLY A 268 -10.91 -18.51 -5.77
C GLY A 268 -10.84 -19.29 -7.10
N TYR A 269 -11.70 -20.28 -7.28
CA TYR A 269 -11.79 -21.02 -8.54
C TYR A 269 -12.19 -20.14 -9.73
N TYR A 270 -13.10 -19.19 -9.53
CA TYR A 270 -13.46 -18.26 -10.61
C TYR A 270 -12.32 -17.35 -11.04
N LEU A 271 -11.52 -16.88 -10.09
CA LEU A 271 -10.35 -16.04 -10.38
C LEU A 271 -9.32 -16.79 -11.21
N ALA A 272 -9.14 -18.10 -11.00
CA ALA A 272 -8.26 -18.95 -11.80
C ALA A 272 -8.96 -19.41 -13.10
N GLU A 273 -9.96 -20.23 -13.00
CA GLU A 273 -10.52 -21.07 -14.07
C GLU A 273 -11.90 -20.60 -14.56
N GLY A 274 -12.45 -19.54 -13.91
CA GLY A 274 -13.82 -19.10 -14.19
C GLY A 274 -13.92 -18.17 -15.40
N SER A 275 -15.06 -18.20 -16.05
CA SER A 275 -15.44 -17.23 -17.09
C SER A 275 -16.95 -17.09 -17.18
N VAL A 276 -17.39 -15.98 -17.79
CA VAL A 276 -18.80 -15.72 -18.08
C VAL A 276 -18.99 -15.59 -19.58
N SER A 277 -19.92 -16.34 -20.14
CA SER A 277 -20.29 -16.22 -21.56
C SER A 277 -21.74 -15.79 -21.72
N SER A 278 -21.97 -14.94 -22.71
CA SER A 278 -23.29 -14.39 -23.08
C SER A 278 -24.08 -13.80 -21.89
N ASN A 279 -23.43 -13.36 -20.83
CA ASN A 279 -24.05 -12.87 -19.58
C ASN A 279 -25.08 -13.82 -18.93
N SER A 280 -25.05 -15.09 -19.30
CA SER A 280 -26.04 -16.09 -18.90
C SER A 280 -25.42 -17.42 -18.43
N TYR A 281 -24.17 -17.62 -18.74
CA TYR A 281 -23.48 -18.88 -18.42
C TYR A 281 -22.26 -18.57 -17.55
N LEU A 282 -22.23 -19.20 -16.39
CA LEU A 282 -21.04 -19.26 -15.54
C LEU A 282 -20.30 -20.54 -15.85
N ASN A 283 -19.02 -20.43 -16.21
CA ASN A 283 -18.19 -21.57 -16.62
C ASN A 283 -16.96 -21.68 -15.72
N PHE A 284 -16.55 -22.91 -15.44
CA PHE A 284 -15.25 -23.25 -14.86
C PHE A 284 -14.57 -24.30 -15.73
N SER A 285 -13.30 -24.10 -16.09
CA SER A 285 -12.56 -24.97 -17.00
C SER A 285 -11.40 -25.66 -16.28
N PHE A 286 -11.42 -26.99 -16.23
CA PHE A 286 -10.42 -27.80 -15.54
C PHE A 286 -9.80 -28.85 -16.47
N ASN A 287 -8.69 -29.43 -16.05
CA ASN A 287 -8.25 -30.68 -16.62
C ASN A 287 -9.13 -31.83 -16.08
N ILE A 288 -9.48 -32.79 -16.92
CA ILE A 288 -10.33 -33.95 -16.53
C ILE A 288 -9.73 -34.78 -15.39
N LYS A 289 -8.41 -34.68 -15.18
CA LYS A 289 -7.69 -35.34 -14.07
C LYS A 289 -7.90 -34.67 -12.73
N GLU A 290 -8.33 -33.38 -12.70
CA GLU A 290 -8.56 -32.57 -11.49
C GLU A 290 -9.93 -32.85 -10.86
N LYS A 291 -10.23 -34.14 -10.67
CA LYS A 291 -11.54 -34.63 -10.20
C LYS A 291 -11.96 -34.00 -8.87
N GLU A 292 -11.02 -33.82 -7.96
CA GLU A 292 -11.28 -33.21 -6.64
C GLU A 292 -11.77 -31.76 -6.76
N TYR A 293 -11.14 -30.94 -7.61
CA TYR A 293 -11.52 -29.54 -7.82
C TYR A 293 -12.87 -29.43 -8.51
N ILE A 294 -13.12 -30.31 -9.49
CA ILE A 294 -14.42 -30.40 -10.19
C ILE A 294 -15.53 -30.74 -9.19
N GLN A 295 -15.34 -31.70 -8.30
CA GLN A 295 -16.34 -32.08 -7.30
C GLN A 295 -16.51 -30.97 -6.26
N ASP A 296 -15.43 -30.30 -5.84
CA ASP A 296 -15.49 -29.21 -4.89
C ASP A 296 -16.30 -28.01 -5.46
N VAL A 297 -16.10 -27.64 -6.73
CA VAL A 297 -16.91 -26.58 -7.38
C VAL A 297 -18.39 -26.97 -7.43
N LYS A 298 -18.72 -28.22 -7.77
CA LYS A 298 -20.10 -28.70 -7.79
C LYS A 298 -20.74 -28.65 -6.40
N HIS A 299 -19.99 -29.12 -5.38
CA HIS A 299 -20.42 -29.04 -3.98
C HIS A 299 -20.71 -27.61 -3.55
N CYS A 300 -19.77 -26.68 -3.82
CA CYS A 300 -19.91 -25.28 -3.48
C CYS A 300 -21.09 -24.62 -4.19
N LEU A 301 -21.30 -24.89 -5.47
CA LEU A 301 -22.45 -24.40 -6.24
C LEU A 301 -23.78 -24.86 -5.64
N ASN A 302 -23.84 -26.14 -5.23
CA ASN A 302 -25.03 -26.67 -4.55
C ASN A 302 -25.22 -26.00 -3.18
N LYS A 303 -24.21 -25.95 -2.35
CA LYS A 303 -24.27 -25.47 -0.96
C LYS A 303 -24.64 -23.99 -0.87
N VAL A 304 -24.07 -23.15 -1.74
CA VAL A 304 -24.26 -21.69 -1.72
C VAL A 304 -25.52 -21.27 -2.43
N PHE A 305 -25.83 -21.89 -3.57
CA PHE A 305 -26.86 -21.44 -4.50
C PHE A 305 -27.96 -22.47 -4.78
N GLY A 306 -27.86 -23.69 -4.21
CA GLY A 306 -28.83 -24.76 -4.48
C GLY A 306 -28.78 -25.32 -5.90
N ILE A 307 -27.66 -25.12 -6.62
CA ILE A 307 -27.51 -25.57 -8.00
C ILE A 307 -27.19 -27.06 -8.04
N THR A 308 -28.11 -27.86 -8.62
CA THR A 308 -27.95 -29.30 -8.82
C THR A 308 -27.79 -29.68 -10.29
N LYS A 309 -28.35 -28.86 -11.21
CA LYS A 309 -28.22 -29.09 -12.66
C LYS A 309 -27.00 -28.36 -13.20
N ILE A 310 -25.98 -29.12 -13.54
CA ILE A 310 -24.70 -28.63 -14.06
C ILE A 310 -24.41 -29.37 -15.37
N LEU A 311 -24.09 -28.63 -16.42
CA LEU A 311 -23.67 -29.21 -17.68
C LEU A 311 -22.17 -29.44 -17.67
N GLU A 312 -21.75 -30.59 -18.16
CA GLU A 312 -20.34 -30.96 -18.28
C GLU A 312 -20.01 -31.14 -19.77
N ALA A 313 -19.06 -30.34 -20.25
CA ALA A 313 -18.58 -30.42 -21.61
C ALA A 313 -17.11 -30.88 -21.65
N VAL A 314 -16.85 -32.07 -22.13
CA VAL A 314 -15.52 -32.64 -22.25
C VAL A 314 -14.87 -32.23 -23.57
N HIS A 315 -13.67 -31.64 -23.51
CA HIS A 315 -12.89 -31.24 -24.67
C HIS A 315 -11.80 -32.28 -24.98
N LYS A 316 -12.11 -33.22 -25.86
CA LYS A 316 -11.22 -34.40 -26.18
C LYS A 316 -9.81 -33.99 -26.65
N LYS A 317 -9.65 -32.83 -27.31
CA LYS A 317 -8.35 -32.38 -27.88
C LYS A 317 -7.30 -32.02 -26.85
N ASN A 318 -7.71 -31.54 -25.65
CA ASN A 318 -6.81 -30.97 -24.64
C ASN A 318 -7.02 -31.55 -23.24
N ASN A 319 -7.76 -32.65 -23.11
CA ASN A 319 -8.16 -33.21 -21.81
C ASN A 319 -8.85 -32.23 -20.86
N GLY A 320 -9.50 -31.19 -21.41
CA GLY A 320 -10.25 -30.21 -20.65
C GLY A 320 -11.67 -30.64 -20.37
N ILE A 321 -12.25 -30.13 -19.31
CA ILE A 321 -13.67 -30.22 -19.00
C ILE A 321 -14.20 -28.86 -18.58
N SER A 322 -15.35 -28.44 -19.13
CA SER A 322 -16.04 -27.24 -18.69
C SER A 322 -17.25 -27.62 -17.85
N ILE A 323 -17.32 -27.04 -16.66
CA ILE A 323 -18.47 -27.08 -15.75
C ILE A 323 -19.29 -25.83 -16.02
N VAL A 324 -20.50 -25.99 -16.56
CA VAL A 324 -21.34 -24.89 -17.05
C VAL A 324 -22.63 -24.81 -16.25
N VAL A 325 -22.86 -23.64 -15.67
CA VAL A 325 -24.10 -23.31 -14.97
C VAL A 325 -24.92 -22.31 -15.79
N CYS A 326 -26.11 -22.69 -16.22
CA CYS A 326 -27.03 -21.85 -16.96
C CYS A 326 -27.84 -20.98 -16.00
N SER A 327 -27.30 -19.84 -15.61
CA SER A 327 -27.93 -18.89 -14.71
C SER A 327 -27.48 -17.45 -14.96
N VAL A 328 -28.42 -16.62 -15.40
CA VAL A 328 -28.19 -15.18 -15.61
C VAL A 328 -27.75 -14.50 -14.30
N GLU A 329 -28.34 -14.89 -13.18
CA GLU A 329 -28.04 -14.31 -11.88
C GLU A 329 -26.59 -14.60 -11.48
N LEU A 330 -26.18 -15.87 -11.51
CA LEU A 330 -24.82 -16.28 -11.16
C LEU A 330 -23.79 -15.71 -12.13
N ALA A 331 -24.06 -15.74 -13.43
CA ALA A 331 -23.19 -15.14 -14.43
C ALA A 331 -22.92 -13.65 -14.11
N ARG A 332 -23.94 -12.89 -13.71
CA ARG A 332 -23.80 -11.47 -13.39
C ARG A 332 -23.17 -11.21 -12.03
N ILE A 333 -23.36 -12.07 -11.04
CA ILE A 333 -22.66 -12.01 -9.77
C ILE A 333 -21.15 -12.19 -10.01
N PHE A 334 -20.77 -13.29 -10.66
CA PHE A 334 -19.34 -13.59 -10.86
C PHE A 334 -18.68 -12.67 -11.88
N LYS A 335 -19.42 -12.10 -12.84
CA LYS A 335 -18.89 -11.08 -13.76
C LYS A 335 -18.36 -9.83 -13.02
N GLN A 336 -18.86 -9.51 -11.83
CA GLN A 336 -18.35 -8.40 -11.02
C GLN A 336 -16.89 -8.63 -10.57
N LEU A 337 -16.44 -9.89 -10.52
CA LEU A 337 -15.02 -10.27 -10.28
C LEU A 337 -14.15 -10.14 -11.55
N GLY A 338 -14.71 -9.65 -12.66
CA GLY A 338 -14.07 -9.52 -13.97
C GLY A 338 -14.42 -10.64 -14.94
N ASP A 339 -14.77 -10.26 -16.17
CA ASP A 339 -15.18 -11.18 -17.25
C ASP A 339 -14.01 -11.60 -18.15
N LYS A 340 -12.88 -10.89 -18.09
CA LYS A 340 -11.64 -11.16 -18.85
C LYS A 340 -10.48 -11.39 -17.90
N CYS A 341 -9.51 -12.17 -18.32
CA CYS A 341 -8.34 -12.55 -17.50
C CYS A 341 -7.56 -11.34 -16.96
N ASP A 342 -7.46 -10.24 -17.73
CA ASP A 342 -6.79 -9.00 -17.33
C ASP A 342 -7.67 -8.06 -16.48
N LYS A 343 -8.95 -8.38 -16.32
CA LYS A 343 -9.92 -7.61 -15.53
C LYS A 343 -10.32 -8.30 -14.23
N LYS A 344 -9.88 -9.53 -14.02
CA LYS A 344 -10.17 -10.26 -12.78
C LYS A 344 -9.64 -9.53 -11.56
N ALA A 345 -10.47 -9.41 -10.53
CA ALA A 345 -10.14 -8.77 -9.26
C ALA A 345 -11.07 -9.26 -8.16
N LEU A 346 -10.62 -9.21 -6.92
CA LEU A 346 -11.50 -9.31 -5.76
C LEU A 346 -12.39 -8.07 -5.67
N LEU A 347 -13.61 -8.24 -5.22
CA LEU A 347 -14.43 -7.10 -4.81
C LEU A 347 -13.81 -6.48 -3.55
N SER A 348 -13.80 -5.17 -3.48
CA SER A 348 -13.06 -4.42 -2.45
C SER A 348 -13.39 -4.86 -1.02
N TRP A 349 -14.64 -5.20 -0.73
CA TRP A 349 -15.05 -5.67 0.60
C TRP A 349 -14.42 -7.02 0.99
N MET A 350 -14.04 -7.88 0.02
CA MET A 350 -13.37 -9.17 0.29
C MET A 350 -11.97 -9.01 0.87
N LEU A 351 -11.35 -7.84 0.70
CA LEU A 351 -10.06 -7.51 1.31
C LEU A 351 -10.14 -7.33 2.83
N TYR A 352 -11.36 -7.20 3.37
CA TYR A 352 -11.62 -7.02 4.80
C TYR A 352 -12.31 -8.23 5.43
N GLU A 353 -12.42 -9.33 4.71
CA GLU A 353 -12.96 -10.58 5.22
C GLU A 353 -12.03 -11.25 6.24
N THR A 354 -12.56 -12.25 6.94
CA THR A 354 -11.79 -13.05 7.89
C THR A 354 -10.63 -13.75 7.21
N LYS A 355 -9.60 -14.10 7.98
CA LYS A 355 -8.45 -14.85 7.46
C LYS A 355 -8.86 -16.21 6.90
N GLU A 356 -9.86 -16.85 7.51
CA GLU A 356 -10.42 -18.13 7.06
C GLU A 356 -11.00 -18.01 5.66
N HIS A 357 -11.85 -17.00 5.41
CA HIS A 357 -12.40 -16.74 4.09
C HIS A 357 -11.35 -16.39 3.05
N GLN A 358 -10.37 -15.57 3.43
CA GLN A 358 -9.26 -15.19 2.56
C GLN A 358 -8.34 -16.37 2.23
N SER A 359 -8.13 -17.29 3.18
CA SER A 359 -7.35 -18.51 2.96
C SER A 359 -8.04 -19.42 1.93
N GLU A 360 -9.37 -19.55 1.98
CA GLU A 360 -10.13 -20.32 1.00
C GLU A 360 -10.03 -19.72 -0.42
N ILE A 361 -10.06 -18.38 -0.55
CA ILE A 361 -9.81 -17.75 -1.84
C ILE A 361 -8.41 -18.07 -2.35
N ALA A 362 -7.38 -17.88 -1.53
CA ALA A 362 -5.98 -18.10 -1.91
C ALA A 362 -5.72 -19.56 -2.30
N LYS A 363 -6.26 -20.49 -1.52
CA LYS A 363 -6.17 -21.93 -1.75
C LYS A 363 -6.76 -22.33 -3.10
N CYS A 364 -8.00 -21.92 -3.38
CA CYS A 364 -8.67 -22.32 -4.62
C CYS A 364 -8.12 -21.58 -5.85
N TRP A 365 -7.64 -20.34 -5.69
CA TRP A 365 -6.93 -19.66 -6.76
C TRP A 365 -5.62 -20.37 -7.12
N PHE A 366 -4.83 -20.81 -6.12
CA PHE A 366 -3.61 -21.57 -6.34
C PHE A 366 -3.89 -22.95 -6.98
N ARG A 367 -4.97 -23.63 -6.61
CA ARG A 367 -5.34 -24.94 -7.19
C ARG A 367 -5.56 -24.88 -8.69
N GLY A 368 -6.12 -23.76 -9.21
CA GLY A 368 -6.31 -23.60 -10.66
C GLY A 368 -5.02 -23.14 -11.38
N ASP A 369 -4.47 -22.00 -10.99
CA ASP A 369 -3.37 -21.34 -11.72
C ASP A 369 -1.98 -21.52 -11.09
N GLY A 370 -1.88 -22.20 -9.94
CA GLY A 370 -0.65 -22.36 -9.18
C GLY A 370 0.29 -23.41 -9.73
N ASN A 371 1.58 -23.19 -9.52
CA ASN A 371 2.60 -24.18 -9.80
C ASN A 371 3.73 -24.16 -8.78
N TYR A 372 4.32 -25.33 -8.56
CA TYR A 372 5.57 -25.45 -7.83
C TYR A 372 6.74 -25.30 -8.80
N TYR A 373 7.55 -24.29 -8.58
CA TYR A 373 8.74 -24.02 -9.35
C TYR A 373 9.97 -24.55 -8.62
N ASN A 374 10.67 -25.47 -9.27
CA ASN A 374 11.90 -26.07 -8.76
C ASN A 374 12.94 -26.05 -9.89
N LYS A 375 13.99 -25.26 -9.77
CA LYS A 375 15.05 -25.18 -10.76
C LYS A 375 16.43 -25.15 -10.11
N ARG A 376 17.25 -26.16 -10.38
CA ARG A 376 18.70 -26.12 -10.14
C ARG A 376 19.35 -25.16 -11.14
N THR A 377 20.03 -24.14 -10.66
CA THR A 377 20.83 -23.27 -11.52
C THR A 377 22.23 -23.85 -11.65
N LYS A 378 22.71 -24.03 -12.90
CA LYS A 378 24.05 -24.57 -13.21
C LYS A 378 25.21 -23.75 -12.60
N LYS A 379 25.00 -22.48 -12.24
CA LYS A 379 26.00 -21.57 -11.67
C LYS A 379 26.04 -21.55 -10.14
N GLN A 380 25.02 -22.05 -9.46
CA GLN A 380 24.91 -22.01 -8.00
C GLN A 380 24.33 -23.34 -7.55
N ASN A 381 25.08 -24.04 -6.73
CA ASN A 381 24.78 -25.41 -6.28
C ASN A 381 23.57 -25.49 -5.31
N TRP A 382 22.64 -24.53 -5.38
CA TRP A 382 21.46 -24.44 -4.54
C TRP A 382 20.16 -24.43 -5.37
N LEU A 383 19.14 -25.03 -4.80
CA LEU A 383 17.84 -25.21 -5.38
C LEU A 383 17.04 -23.92 -5.23
N LYS A 384 16.49 -23.37 -6.34
CA LYS A 384 15.50 -22.29 -6.28
C LYS A 384 14.12 -22.90 -6.30
N GLU A 385 13.43 -22.80 -5.17
CA GLU A 385 12.05 -23.26 -5.02
C GLU A 385 11.10 -22.08 -4.80
N ALA A 386 9.92 -22.18 -5.38
CA ALA A 386 8.85 -21.20 -5.17
C ALA A 386 7.48 -21.82 -5.49
N LEU A 387 6.50 -21.46 -4.72
CA LEU A 387 5.09 -21.57 -5.10
C LEU A 387 4.71 -20.33 -5.90
N ARG A 388 4.22 -20.51 -7.12
CA ARG A 388 3.97 -19.40 -8.05
C ARG A 388 2.57 -19.46 -8.64
N ILE A 389 1.99 -18.30 -8.86
CA ILE A 389 0.73 -18.13 -9.59
C ILE A 389 0.95 -17.04 -10.64
N ASN A 390 0.41 -17.21 -11.84
CA ASN A 390 0.50 -16.24 -12.92
C ASN A 390 -0.87 -15.63 -13.19
N THR A 391 -0.91 -14.32 -13.37
CA THR A 391 -2.11 -13.61 -13.79
C THR A 391 -1.76 -12.51 -14.78
N THR A 392 -2.70 -12.11 -15.61
CA THR A 392 -2.59 -10.91 -16.47
C THR A 392 -3.26 -9.70 -15.84
N SER A 393 -3.89 -9.84 -14.68
CA SER A 393 -4.46 -8.73 -13.91
C SER A 393 -3.46 -8.22 -12.87
N GLU A 394 -2.98 -7.00 -13.07
CA GLU A 394 -2.14 -6.31 -12.09
C GLU A 394 -2.89 -6.10 -10.77
N LYS A 395 -4.16 -5.68 -10.86
CA LYS A 395 -5.00 -5.45 -9.67
C LYS A 395 -5.15 -6.72 -8.83
N LEU A 396 -5.44 -7.86 -9.46
CA LEU A 396 -5.55 -9.13 -8.77
C LEU A 396 -4.23 -9.53 -8.10
N ALA A 397 -3.10 -9.35 -8.81
CA ALA A 397 -1.78 -9.67 -8.25
C ALA A 397 -1.50 -8.87 -6.97
N ARG A 398 -1.80 -7.56 -6.95
CA ARG A 398 -1.66 -6.71 -5.76
C ARG A 398 -2.60 -7.14 -4.63
N GLN A 399 -3.88 -7.32 -4.94
CA GLN A 399 -4.88 -7.73 -3.95
C GLN A 399 -4.52 -9.06 -3.29
N MET A 400 -4.10 -10.04 -4.08
CA MET A 400 -3.72 -11.36 -3.55
C MET A 400 -2.40 -11.32 -2.77
N ARG A 401 -1.44 -10.45 -3.11
CA ARG A 401 -0.27 -10.22 -2.28
C ARG A 401 -0.67 -9.70 -0.90
N ASP A 402 -1.58 -8.74 -0.84
CA ASP A 402 -2.01 -8.15 0.44
C ASP A 402 -2.87 -9.13 1.25
N VAL A 403 -3.67 -9.96 0.58
CA VAL A 403 -4.35 -11.11 1.23
C VAL A 403 -3.33 -12.06 1.85
N LEU A 404 -2.31 -12.48 1.09
CA LEU A 404 -1.26 -13.36 1.60
C LEU A 404 -0.48 -12.72 2.76
N LEU A 405 -0.19 -11.42 2.68
CA LEU A 405 0.48 -10.70 3.76
C LEU A 405 -0.35 -10.70 5.05
N ARG A 406 -1.68 -10.53 4.97
CA ARG A 406 -2.59 -10.67 6.12
C ARG A 406 -2.61 -12.09 6.68
N LEU A 407 -2.39 -13.09 5.85
CA LEU A 407 -2.25 -14.51 6.26
C LEU A 407 -0.85 -14.84 6.82
N GLY A 408 0.07 -13.86 6.89
CA GLY A 408 1.43 -14.04 7.38
C GLY A 408 2.42 -14.52 6.30
N VAL A 409 2.04 -14.50 5.03
CA VAL A 409 2.85 -14.97 3.91
C VAL A 409 3.36 -13.79 3.08
N VAL A 410 4.68 -13.59 3.03
CA VAL A 410 5.30 -12.58 2.17
C VAL A 410 5.47 -13.14 0.76
N ALA A 411 4.85 -12.47 -0.21
CA ALA A 411 4.94 -12.84 -1.63
C ALA A 411 5.60 -11.73 -2.44
N PHE A 412 6.37 -12.10 -3.47
CA PHE A 412 6.89 -11.17 -4.45
C PHE A 412 5.99 -11.13 -5.69
N ILE A 413 6.01 -10.03 -6.42
CA ILE A 413 5.36 -9.88 -7.73
C ILE A 413 6.42 -9.52 -8.76
N ASN A 414 6.58 -10.37 -9.77
CA ASN A 414 7.39 -10.08 -10.94
C ASN A 414 6.48 -9.71 -12.11
N LYS A 415 6.89 -8.71 -12.89
CA LYS A 415 6.24 -8.25 -14.11
C LYS A 415 7.06 -8.71 -15.32
N ARG A 416 6.40 -9.30 -16.31
CA ARG A 416 6.98 -9.66 -17.59
C ARG A 416 6.17 -9.05 -18.73
N GLU A 417 6.76 -8.08 -19.40
CA GLU A 417 6.22 -7.53 -20.64
C GLU A 417 6.31 -8.57 -21.76
N ARG A 418 5.20 -8.79 -22.46
CA ARG A 418 5.06 -9.79 -23.53
C ARG A 418 4.46 -9.23 -24.80
N SER A 419 4.47 -7.91 -24.96
CA SER A 419 3.95 -7.21 -26.14
C SER A 419 4.63 -7.65 -27.43
N HIS A 420 5.95 -7.92 -27.40
CA HIS A 420 6.71 -8.45 -28.52
C HIS A 420 6.29 -9.87 -28.94
N GLU A 421 5.60 -10.62 -28.05
CA GLU A 421 5.01 -11.92 -28.34
C GLU A 421 3.53 -11.81 -28.79
N GLY A 422 2.98 -10.60 -28.94
CA GLY A 422 1.54 -10.36 -29.16
C GLY A 422 0.66 -10.77 -27.97
N ARG A 423 1.24 -10.89 -26.78
CA ARG A 423 0.56 -11.33 -25.55
C ARG A 423 0.51 -10.24 -24.51
N ARG A 424 -0.44 -10.36 -23.58
CA ARG A 424 -0.60 -9.43 -22.46
C ARG A 424 0.56 -9.53 -21.49
N THR A 425 0.86 -8.45 -20.78
CA THR A 425 1.76 -8.44 -19.63
C THR A 425 1.34 -9.49 -18.61
N MET A 426 2.30 -10.21 -18.08
CA MET A 426 2.09 -11.25 -17.08
C MET A 426 2.68 -10.83 -15.74
N PHE A 427 1.93 -11.00 -14.69
CA PHE A 427 2.34 -10.83 -13.31
C PHE A 427 2.47 -12.21 -12.65
N THR A 428 3.64 -12.49 -12.09
CA THR A 428 3.90 -13.71 -11.34
C THR A 428 3.96 -13.39 -9.86
N LEU A 429 2.96 -13.81 -9.11
CA LEU A 429 3.00 -13.81 -7.65
C LEU A 429 3.75 -15.05 -7.20
N GLY A 430 4.75 -14.90 -6.33
CA GLY A 430 5.55 -16.03 -5.88
C GLY A 430 5.93 -15.95 -4.41
N VAL A 431 5.99 -17.12 -3.76
CA VAL A 431 6.35 -17.29 -2.36
C VAL A 431 7.60 -18.18 -2.29
N THR A 432 8.59 -17.78 -1.49
CA THR A 432 9.87 -18.48 -1.37
C THR A 432 10.31 -18.56 0.10
N GLY A 433 11.32 -19.40 0.37
CA GLY A 433 11.92 -19.50 1.70
C GLY A 433 10.94 -19.99 2.76
N GLU A 434 11.07 -19.47 3.99
CA GLU A 434 10.22 -19.85 5.14
C GLU A 434 8.73 -19.60 4.91
N HIS A 435 8.39 -18.55 4.17
CA HIS A 435 6.98 -18.24 3.83
C HIS A 435 6.34 -19.30 2.91
N MET A 436 7.15 -20.10 2.20
CA MET A 436 6.65 -21.19 1.37
C MET A 436 6.03 -22.30 2.21
N VAL A 437 6.59 -22.59 3.39
CA VAL A 437 6.04 -23.56 4.34
C VAL A 437 4.67 -23.10 4.84
N ALA A 438 4.59 -21.86 5.34
CA ALA A 438 3.33 -21.28 5.81
C ALA A 438 2.26 -21.24 4.70
N PHE A 439 2.66 -20.95 3.46
CA PHE A 439 1.72 -20.96 2.34
C PHE A 439 1.28 -22.38 1.96
N ALA A 440 2.19 -23.36 1.98
CA ALA A 440 1.84 -24.76 1.72
C ALA A 440 0.85 -25.31 2.77
N GLU A 441 0.98 -24.93 4.04
CA GLU A 441 0.01 -25.26 5.09
C GLU A 441 -1.38 -24.71 4.77
N ILE A 442 -1.49 -23.41 4.35
CA ILE A 442 -2.75 -22.82 3.91
C ILE A 442 -3.35 -23.60 2.73
N LEU A 443 -2.51 -24.03 1.81
CA LEU A 443 -2.93 -24.79 0.63
C LEU A 443 -3.34 -26.24 0.94
N GLY A 444 -2.96 -26.76 2.12
CA GLY A 444 -3.10 -28.17 2.48
C GLY A 444 -2.18 -29.08 1.66
N ILE A 445 -1.01 -28.59 1.24
CA ILE A 445 0.01 -29.33 0.49
C ILE A 445 1.07 -29.81 1.49
N PRO A 446 1.45 -31.12 1.48
CA PRO A 446 2.51 -31.59 2.36
C PRO A 446 3.84 -30.90 2.03
N VAL A 447 4.50 -30.38 3.04
CA VAL A 447 5.84 -29.82 2.95
C VAL A 447 6.82 -30.96 3.18
N SER A 448 7.64 -31.29 2.18
CA SER A 448 8.70 -32.29 2.28
C SER A 448 9.95 -31.70 2.90
#